data_6577827db79ae5f6f36e4598d06f95f1
#
_entry.id   6577827db79ae5f6f36e4598d06f95f1
#
_cell.length_a   1.000
_cell.length_b   1.000
_cell.length_c   1.000
_cell.angle_alpha   90.00
_cell.angle_beta   90.00
_cell.angle_gamma   90.00
#
_symmetry.space_group_name_H-M   'P 1'
#
loop_
_entity.id
_entity.type
_entity.pdbx_description
1 polymer ?
#
loop_
_entity_poly.entity_id
_entity_poly.type
_entity_poly.pdbx_seq_one_letter_code
_entity_poly.pdbx_strand_id
1 'polypeptide(L)' 'MRLRELSVGETARVTELRQWGAMGRRLRELGFLEGESVTCVGVSPLGDPHAYRICGAVIALRNCDAARVEVAP' A
#
# COMPACT_ATOMS: atom_id res chain seq x y z
N MET A 1 11.14 -4.44 -1.24
CA MET A 1 10.65 -3.40 -2.15
C MET A 1 9.57 -2.57 -1.45
N ARG A 2 9.25 -1.42 -1.99
CA ARG A 2 8.23 -0.54 -1.42
C ARG A 2 6.92 -0.72 -2.17
N LEU A 3 5.82 -0.48 -1.45
CA LEU A 3 4.48 -0.66 -2.02
C LEU A 3 4.27 0.13 -3.32
N ARG A 4 4.80 1.35 -3.38
CA ARG A 4 4.65 2.20 -4.58
C ARG A 4 5.28 1.59 -5.84
N GLU A 5 6.15 0.60 -5.68
CA GLU A 5 6.82 -0.06 -6.81
C GLU A 5 5.99 -1.17 -7.45
N LEU A 6 4.86 -1.54 -6.86
CA LEU A 6 3.97 -2.54 -7.46
C LEU A 6 3.33 -2.00 -8.73
N SER A 7 3.38 -2.79 -9.78
CA SER A 7 2.62 -2.52 -10.99
C SER A 7 1.19 -2.99 -10.85
N VAL A 8 0.29 -2.47 -11.66
CA VAL A 8 -1.12 -2.89 -11.67
C VAL A 8 -1.19 -4.40 -11.89
N GLY A 9 -1.93 -5.09 -11.02
CA GLY A 9 -2.09 -6.54 -11.04
C GLY A 9 -1.08 -7.29 -10.20
N GLU A 10 -0.01 -6.65 -9.73
CA GLU A 10 0.96 -7.32 -8.85
C GLU A 10 0.46 -7.38 -7.43
N THR A 11 0.73 -8.51 -6.78
CA THR A 11 0.41 -8.75 -5.37
C THR A 11 1.69 -8.99 -4.58
N ALA A 12 1.75 -8.45 -3.38
CA ALA A 12 2.87 -8.65 -2.46
C ALA A 12 2.35 -8.72 -1.03
N ARG A 13 3.23 -9.09 -0.09
CA ARG A 13 2.91 -9.10 1.33
C ARG A 13 3.56 -7.92 2.01
N VAL A 14 2.83 -7.29 2.93
CA VAL A 14 3.37 -6.23 3.77
C VAL A 14 4.40 -6.85 4.73
N THR A 15 5.61 -6.31 4.74
CA THR A 15 6.66 -6.76 5.64
C THR A 15 6.92 -5.74 6.75
N GLU A 16 6.75 -4.47 6.46
CA GLU A 16 6.96 -3.43 7.46
C GLU A 16 6.23 -2.15 7.06
N LEU A 17 5.61 -1.50 8.04
CA LEU A 17 4.99 -0.19 7.85
C LEU A 17 5.86 0.85 8.54
N ARG A 18 6.47 1.73 7.74
CA ARG A 18 7.38 2.79 8.24
C ARG A 18 6.67 4.14 8.36
N GLN A 19 5.42 4.11 8.77
CA GLN A 19 4.64 5.31 9.05
C GLN A 19 4.25 5.32 10.52
N TRP A 20 4.36 6.48 11.12
CA TRP A 20 4.05 6.70 12.53
C TRP A 20 3.00 7.79 12.66
N GLY A 21 2.54 8.03 13.90
CA GLY A 21 1.54 9.04 14.17
C GLY A 21 0.17 8.67 13.61
N ALA A 22 -0.61 9.70 13.27
CA ALA A 22 -1.99 9.51 12.82
C ALA A 22 -2.06 8.73 11.50
N MET A 23 -1.15 9.00 10.56
CA MET A 23 -1.14 8.29 9.28
C MET A 23 -0.80 6.81 9.47
N GLY A 24 0.19 6.51 10.31
CA GLY A 24 0.55 5.11 10.60
C GLY A 24 -0.62 4.35 11.21
N ARG A 25 -1.31 4.97 12.17
CA ARG A 25 -2.49 4.37 12.80
C ARG A 25 -3.58 4.13 11.77
N ARG A 26 -3.86 5.12 10.91
CA ARG A 26 -4.88 4.99 9.88
C ARG A 26 -4.56 3.85 8.91
N LEU A 27 -3.32 3.73 8.47
CA LEU A 27 -2.93 2.66 7.56
C LEU A 27 -3.09 1.29 8.21
N ARG A 28 -2.72 1.16 9.50
CA ARG A 28 -2.91 -0.09 10.23
C ARG A 28 -4.39 -0.45 10.38
N GLU A 29 -5.23 0.54 10.67
CA GLU A 29 -6.68 0.32 10.75
C GLU A 29 -7.28 -0.09 9.42
N LEU A 30 -6.70 0.35 8.31
CA LEU A 30 -7.13 -0.03 6.96
C LEU A 30 -6.64 -1.41 6.56
N GLY A 31 -5.73 -2.02 7.33
CA GLY A 31 -5.28 -3.38 7.09
C GLY A 31 -3.82 -3.53 6.65
N PHE A 32 -3.03 -2.44 6.64
CA PHE A 32 -1.61 -2.52 6.27
C PHE A 32 -0.79 -3.07 7.45
N LEU A 33 -1.00 -4.35 7.71
CA LEU A 33 -0.33 -5.08 8.79
C LEU A 33 0.63 -6.10 8.20
N GLU A 34 1.69 -6.41 8.93
CA GLU A 34 2.66 -7.41 8.50
C GLU A 34 1.97 -8.73 8.16
N GLY A 35 2.34 -9.30 7.02
CA GLY A 35 1.78 -10.55 6.53
C GLY A 35 0.55 -10.42 5.66
N GLU A 36 -0.10 -9.26 5.64
CA GLU A 36 -1.28 -9.06 4.81
C GLU A 36 -0.91 -8.91 3.34
N SER A 37 -1.73 -9.50 2.46
CA SER A 37 -1.54 -9.37 1.02
C SER A 37 -2.12 -8.08 0.52
N VAL A 38 -1.42 -7.42 -0.38
CA VAL A 38 -1.86 -6.19 -1.02
C VAL A 38 -1.63 -6.29 -2.52
N THR A 39 -2.60 -5.82 -3.30
CA THR A 39 -2.55 -5.84 -4.76
C THR A 39 -2.71 -4.41 -5.27
N CYS A 40 -1.85 -4.00 -6.20
CA CYS A 40 -2.06 -2.73 -6.90
C CYS A 40 -3.14 -2.95 -7.95
N VAL A 41 -4.23 -2.20 -7.86
CA VAL A 41 -5.38 -2.38 -8.77
C VAL A 41 -5.58 -1.20 -9.72
N GLY A 42 -4.84 -0.13 -9.55
CA GLY A 42 -4.95 1.01 -10.43
C GLY A 42 -3.89 2.07 -10.18
N VAL A 43 -3.63 2.86 -11.22
CA VAL A 43 -2.70 3.98 -11.16
C VAL A 43 -3.40 5.16 -11.82
N SER A 44 -3.40 6.32 -11.16
CA SER A 44 -4.03 7.49 -11.76
C SER A 44 -3.26 7.92 -13.01
N PRO A 45 -3.91 8.63 -13.96
CA PRO A 45 -3.25 9.06 -15.20
C PRO A 45 -1.97 9.86 -14.98
N LEU A 46 -1.86 10.56 -13.85
CA LEU A 46 -0.66 11.34 -13.52
C LEU A 46 0.36 10.54 -12.71
N GLY A 47 0.08 9.25 -12.45
CA GLY A 47 0.98 8.37 -11.70
C GLY A 47 0.84 8.47 -10.19
N ASP A 48 -0.04 9.31 -9.67
CA ASP A 48 -0.27 9.53 -8.24
C ASP A 48 -1.69 10.04 -8.03
N PRO A 49 -2.50 9.42 -7.16
CA PRO A 49 -2.20 8.27 -6.31
C PRO A 49 -2.30 6.92 -7.03
N HIS A 50 -1.86 5.86 -6.37
CA HIS A 50 -2.12 4.48 -6.78
C HIS A 50 -3.26 3.91 -5.94
N ALA A 51 -4.03 2.99 -6.51
CA ALA A 51 -5.09 2.29 -5.80
C ALA A 51 -4.65 0.88 -5.45
N TYR A 52 -4.92 0.47 -4.21
CA TYR A 52 -4.54 -0.83 -3.68
C TYR A 52 -5.74 -1.55 -3.10
N ARG A 53 -5.79 -2.86 -3.29
CA ARG A 53 -6.76 -3.71 -2.61
C ARG A 53 -6.08 -4.38 -1.44
N ILE A 54 -6.62 -4.21 -0.24
CA ILE A 54 -6.14 -4.84 0.97
C ILE A 54 -7.32 -5.11 1.90
N CYS A 55 -7.37 -6.30 2.50
CA CYS A 55 -8.44 -6.68 3.44
C CYS A 55 -9.84 -6.43 2.90
N GLY A 56 -10.07 -6.68 1.61
CA GLY A 56 -11.38 -6.54 0.97
C GLY A 56 -11.78 -5.10 0.61
N ALA A 57 -10.93 -4.12 0.87
CA ALA A 57 -11.20 -2.73 0.53
C ALA A 57 -10.22 -2.23 -0.53
N VAL A 58 -10.66 -1.26 -1.33
CA VAL A 58 -9.80 -0.57 -2.29
C VAL A 58 -9.51 0.82 -1.75
N ILE A 59 -8.23 1.15 -1.64
CA ILE A 59 -7.76 2.36 -0.98
C ILE A 59 -6.79 3.07 -1.93
N ALA A 60 -6.97 4.38 -2.10
CA ALA A 60 -6.02 5.19 -2.86
C ALA A 60 -4.99 5.78 -1.89
N LEU A 61 -3.70 5.57 -2.20
CA LEU A 61 -2.60 6.13 -1.41
C LEU A 61 -1.71 6.98 -2.30
N ARG A 62 -1.30 8.12 -1.77
CA ARG A 62 -0.27 8.94 -2.41
C ARG A 62 1.04 8.16 -2.43
N ASN A 63 1.85 8.38 -3.47
CA ASN A 63 3.13 7.69 -3.60
C ASN A 63 4.06 7.92 -2.42
N CYS A 64 4.02 9.11 -1.80
CA CYS A 64 4.84 9.40 -0.63
C CYS A 64 4.45 8.52 0.58
N ASP A 65 3.17 8.17 0.71
CA ASP A 65 2.73 7.29 1.79
C ASP A 65 3.01 5.82 1.43
N ALA A 66 2.78 5.43 0.19
CA ALA A 66 3.08 4.07 -0.27
C ALA A 66 4.58 3.76 -0.22
N ALA A 67 5.43 4.78 -0.36
CA ALA A 67 6.88 4.61 -0.23
C ALA A 67 7.31 4.21 1.18
N ARG A 68 6.43 4.35 2.17
CA ARG A 68 6.73 3.99 3.55
C ARG A 68 6.21 2.61 3.94
N VAL A 69 5.65 1.88 3.00
CA VAL A 69 5.20 0.51 3.22
C VAL A 69 6.16 -0.42 2.50
N GLU A 70 6.87 -1.26 3.27
CA GLU A 70 7.75 -2.27 2.72
C GLU A 70 6.94 -3.53 2.41
N VAL A 71 7.20 -4.13 1.25
CA VAL A 71 6.51 -5.34 0.81
C VAL A 71 7.51 -6.32 0.23
N ALA A 72 7.10 -7.59 0.16
CA ALA A 72 7.87 -8.66 -0.48
C ALA A 72 6.91 -9.50 -1.34
N PRO A 73 7.42 -10.09 -2.43
CA PRO A 73 6.62 -10.95 -3.31
C PRO A 73 5.98 -12.13 -2.58
#